data_f3b2be611b57f60d291fe5b749cdd9de
#
_entry.id   f3b2be611b57f60d291fe5b749cdd9de
#
_cell.length_a   1.000
_cell.length_b   1.000
_cell.length_c   1.000
_cell.angle_alpha   90.00
_cell.angle_beta   90.00
_cell.angle_gamma   90.00
#
_symmetry.space_group_name_H-M   'P 1'
#
loop_
_entity.id
_entity.type
_entity.pdbx_description
1 polymer ?
#
loop_
_entity_poly.entity_id
_entity_poly.type
_entity_poly.pdbx_seq_one_letter_code
_entity_poly.pdbx_strand_id
1 'polypeptide(L)'
;MKRIVLLASALALALFSACEPQQEAPVYGGKQAVPEGQETETTTPEDSTERDARLARLGITPVRCVYFTEYTPSAQFPKEEDIRCFTHINYGHARFVDKKNGTGLEIAKPEYLKKLAAFKKTYPELKILLMVGGWGYNADGFSQMAKDETKRKAFVENILNACETYGIDGVDLDWEYPTHAAHSTHNGEDYYNGADPNDTKNFNTLVKELREALGENRLITYAASSSGEYMDHKTALEWVDYINVMTYSMGDPPYHNSPLYRSKLTRKRSSEESIETFHSKGVPYDRMNYGVGFYGHGDGSVYPSSVQYHRAVDALSTGKVDGKSVEGYNIRWWDDQGKNCYLGDKDGKMYASYEDPESISYRVAFLKQKGMLGAFAWEYREDDSKGTLRKALRDLMDGKTVENPYPGNGL
;
A
#
# COMPACT_ATOMS: atom_id res chain seq x y z
N MET A 1 32.24 -8.94 68.39
CA MET A 1 33.57 -8.49 67.94
C MET A 1 33.60 -8.66 66.44
N LYS A 2 33.59 -7.60 65.71
CA LYS A 2 34.21 -7.24 64.46
C LYS A 2 33.40 -6.06 63.87
N ARG A 3 34.08 -4.93 63.84
CA ARG A 3 33.61 -3.65 63.34
C ARG A 3 33.61 -3.73 61.84
N ILE A 4 32.55 -3.25 61.15
CA ILE A 4 32.54 -2.94 59.71
C ILE A 4 32.47 -1.44 59.57
N VAL A 5 33.43 -0.87 58.87
CA VAL A 5 33.60 0.54 58.56
C VAL A 5 32.72 0.87 57.35
N LEU A 6 31.84 1.87 57.46
CA LEU A 6 31.16 2.49 56.34
C LEU A 6 32.07 3.56 55.72
N LEU A 7 32.37 3.40 54.41
CA LEU A 7 32.90 4.49 53.61
C LEU A 7 31.71 5.13 52.85
N ALA A 8 31.47 6.39 53.11
CA ALA A 8 30.58 7.25 52.38
C ALA A 8 31.34 7.90 51.23
N SER A 9 30.94 7.63 49.99
CA SER A 9 31.42 8.33 48.79
C SER A 9 30.36 9.34 48.38
N ALA A 10 30.64 10.62 48.53
CA ALA A 10 29.85 11.70 47.98
C ALA A 10 30.08 11.81 46.48
N LEU A 11 29.02 11.63 45.67
CA LEU A 11 29.05 11.91 44.25
C LEU A 11 28.35 13.25 43.99
N ALA A 12 29.11 14.23 43.54
CA ALA A 12 28.58 15.54 43.15
C ALA A 12 27.81 15.43 41.83
N LEU A 13 26.51 15.72 41.85
CA LEU A 13 25.72 15.94 40.63
C LEU A 13 26.06 17.32 40.06
N ALA A 14 26.73 17.35 38.89
CA ALA A 14 26.80 18.53 38.06
C ALA A 14 25.55 18.58 37.17
N LEU A 15 24.68 19.54 37.47
CA LEU A 15 23.55 19.90 36.59
C LEU A 15 24.09 20.66 35.39
N PHE A 16 24.20 19.98 34.24
CA PHE A 16 24.31 20.66 32.95
C PHE A 16 22.88 20.87 32.42
N SER A 17 22.41 22.11 32.52
CA SER A 17 21.26 22.59 31.80
C SER A 17 21.72 22.83 30.33
N ALA A 18 21.51 21.86 29.46
CA ALA A 18 21.62 22.08 28.02
C ALA A 18 20.30 22.66 27.53
N CYS A 19 20.28 23.93 27.16
CA CYS A 19 19.26 24.50 26.29
C CYS A 19 19.42 23.84 24.90
N GLU A 20 18.55 22.91 24.56
CA GLU A 20 18.44 22.48 23.17
C GLU A 20 17.76 23.58 22.33
N PRO A 21 18.28 23.88 21.13
CA PRO A 21 17.63 24.83 20.23
C PRO A 21 16.27 24.24 19.78
N GLN A 22 15.22 25.06 19.82
CA GLN A 22 13.93 24.72 19.20
C GLN A 22 14.18 24.38 17.74
N GLN A 23 13.92 23.13 17.36
CA GLN A 23 13.92 22.74 15.96
C GLN A 23 12.74 23.42 15.26
N GLU A 24 13.05 24.21 14.23
CA GLU A 24 12.03 24.72 13.31
C GLU A 24 11.32 23.54 12.67
N ALA A 25 9.99 23.65 12.49
CA ALA A 25 9.18 22.63 11.85
C ALA A 25 9.76 22.26 10.47
N PRO A 26 10.02 20.98 10.20
CA PRO A 26 10.66 20.61 8.95
C PRO A 26 9.73 20.85 7.77
N VAL A 27 10.24 21.53 6.74
CA VAL A 27 9.57 21.75 5.45
C VAL A 27 9.87 20.55 4.57
N TYR A 28 8.83 19.75 4.25
CA TYR A 28 8.96 18.53 3.46
C TYR A 28 8.87 18.82 1.96
N GLY A 29 9.77 18.22 1.16
CA GLY A 29 9.86 18.38 -0.29
C GLY A 29 10.98 19.32 -0.76
N GLY A 30 11.82 19.83 0.13
CA GLY A 30 13.10 20.47 -0.23
C GLY A 30 14.06 19.45 -0.85
N LYS A 31 14.95 19.92 -1.76
CA LYS A 31 16.00 19.06 -2.36
C LYS A 31 16.87 18.47 -1.24
N GLN A 32 16.61 17.23 -0.85
CA GLN A 32 17.55 16.46 -0.06
C GLN A 32 18.74 16.11 -0.96
N ALA A 33 19.95 16.32 -0.46
CA ALA A 33 21.15 15.94 -1.18
C ALA A 33 21.16 14.42 -1.36
N VAL A 34 21.14 13.97 -2.60
CA VAL A 34 21.29 12.56 -2.98
C VAL A 34 22.78 12.22 -2.82
N PRO A 35 23.15 11.15 -2.10
CA PRO A 35 24.52 10.65 -2.12
C PRO A 35 24.91 10.23 -3.54
N GLU A 36 25.96 10.81 -4.10
CA GLU A 36 26.53 10.35 -5.38
C GLU A 36 27.15 8.98 -5.21
N GLY A 37 26.77 8.04 -6.09
CA GLY A 37 27.53 6.85 -6.39
C GLY A 37 26.97 5.53 -5.91
N GLN A 38 26.00 4.98 -6.64
CA GLN A 38 25.90 3.54 -6.84
C GLN A 38 25.67 3.27 -8.34
N GLU A 39 26.61 2.55 -8.94
CA GLU A 39 26.47 2.05 -10.30
C GLU A 39 25.27 1.10 -10.36
N THR A 40 24.37 1.36 -11.29
CA THR A 40 23.21 0.50 -11.55
C THR A 40 23.70 -0.77 -12.21
N GLU A 41 23.62 -1.91 -11.52
CA GLU A 41 23.75 -3.21 -12.16
C GLU A 41 22.68 -3.35 -13.25
N THR A 42 23.11 -3.66 -14.45
CA THR A 42 22.26 -3.75 -15.64
C THR A 42 21.44 -5.02 -15.59
N THR A 43 20.15 -4.90 -15.24
CA THR A 43 19.13 -5.83 -15.73
C THR A 43 19.14 -5.80 -17.26
N THR A 44 18.89 -6.94 -17.92
CA THR A 44 18.77 -6.98 -19.39
C THR A 44 17.80 -5.87 -19.83
N PRO A 45 18.22 -4.93 -20.69
CA PRO A 45 17.33 -3.83 -21.06
C PRO A 45 16.08 -4.41 -21.75
N GLU A 46 14.89 -3.97 -21.28
CA GLU A 46 13.63 -4.15 -22.02
C GLU A 46 13.85 -3.62 -23.45
N ASP A 47 13.38 -4.34 -24.47
CA ASP A 47 13.40 -3.82 -25.84
C ASP A 47 12.70 -2.46 -25.86
N SER A 48 13.30 -1.48 -26.51
CA SER A 48 12.76 -0.12 -26.61
C SER A 48 11.32 -0.08 -27.13
N THR A 49 10.99 -0.95 -28.07
CA THR A 49 9.64 -1.08 -28.64
C THR A 49 8.63 -1.60 -27.61
N GLU A 50 9.00 -2.59 -26.81
CA GLU A 50 8.15 -3.14 -25.76
C GLU A 50 7.95 -2.13 -24.63
N ARG A 51 9.02 -1.43 -24.22
CA ARG A 51 8.95 -0.36 -23.24
C ARG A 51 8.02 0.76 -23.69
N ASP A 52 8.14 1.22 -24.94
CA ASP A 52 7.30 2.29 -25.47
C ASP A 52 5.83 1.87 -25.54
N ALA A 53 5.53 0.64 -25.94
CA ALA A 53 4.18 0.09 -25.92
C ALA A 53 3.60 0.02 -24.50
N ARG A 54 4.41 -0.41 -23.54
CA ARG A 54 4.01 -0.43 -22.12
C ARG A 54 3.73 0.98 -21.58
N LEU A 55 4.63 1.94 -21.86
CA LEU A 55 4.43 3.33 -21.43
C LEU A 55 3.18 3.95 -22.07
N ALA A 56 2.87 3.62 -23.30
CA ALA A 56 1.64 4.05 -23.97
C ALA A 56 0.38 3.48 -23.27
N ARG A 57 0.40 2.21 -22.84
CA ARG A 57 -0.70 1.62 -22.05
C ARG A 57 -0.88 2.29 -20.70
N LEU A 58 0.22 2.59 -20.02
CA LEU A 58 0.20 3.25 -18.70
C LEU A 58 -0.42 4.64 -18.74
N GLY A 59 -0.23 5.38 -19.84
CA GLY A 59 -0.66 6.78 -19.93
C GLY A 59 0.21 7.69 -19.06
N ILE A 60 -0.38 8.38 -18.08
CA ILE A 60 0.35 9.34 -17.23
C ILE A 60 1.29 8.63 -16.25
N THR A 61 2.56 9.03 -16.28
CA THR A 61 3.58 8.62 -15.31
C THR A 61 4.19 9.86 -14.62
N PRO A 62 4.65 9.76 -13.37
CA PRO A 62 4.63 8.56 -12.51
C PRO A 62 3.20 8.15 -12.14
N VAL A 63 2.99 6.84 -11.97
CA VAL A 63 1.69 6.28 -11.58
C VAL A 63 1.32 6.75 -10.18
N ARG A 64 0.10 7.27 -10.04
CA ARG A 64 -0.56 7.57 -8.77
C ARG A 64 -1.85 6.79 -8.73
N CYS A 65 -1.78 5.58 -8.19
CA CYS A 65 -2.92 4.67 -8.12
C CYS A 65 -3.61 4.76 -6.76
N VAL A 66 -4.92 4.50 -6.73
CA VAL A 66 -5.67 4.29 -5.50
C VAL A 66 -6.58 3.09 -5.66
N TYR A 67 -6.66 2.27 -4.61
CA TYR A 67 -7.72 1.28 -4.49
C TYR A 67 -8.99 1.96 -3.96
N PHE A 68 -10.08 1.71 -4.65
CA PHE A 68 -11.39 2.21 -4.29
C PHE A 68 -12.38 1.04 -4.19
N THR A 69 -12.90 0.81 -2.99
CA THR A 69 -13.71 -0.38 -2.72
C THR A 69 -15.20 -0.07 -2.59
N GLU A 70 -16.03 -1.09 -2.79
CA GLU A 70 -17.48 -1.05 -2.60
C GLU A 70 -17.88 -0.74 -1.16
N TYR A 71 -16.97 -0.86 -0.20
CA TYR A 71 -17.22 -0.50 1.20
C TYR A 71 -17.33 1.01 1.41
N THR A 72 -16.89 1.81 0.45
CA THR A 72 -17.01 3.27 0.53
C THR A 72 -18.49 3.67 0.60
N PRO A 73 -18.89 4.43 1.63
CA PRO A 73 -20.25 4.98 1.69
C PRO A 73 -20.53 5.88 0.48
N SER A 74 -21.78 5.84 -0.04
CA SER A 74 -22.16 6.65 -1.20
C SER A 74 -21.94 8.15 -1.02
N ALA A 75 -22.06 8.65 0.21
CA ALA A 75 -21.80 10.05 0.57
C ALA A 75 -20.30 10.42 0.47
N GLN A 76 -19.41 9.43 0.49
CA GLN A 76 -17.97 9.60 0.36
C GLN A 76 -17.45 9.19 -1.03
N PHE A 77 -18.34 8.97 -2.01
CA PHE A 77 -17.92 8.68 -3.38
C PHE A 77 -17.02 9.82 -3.91
N PRO A 78 -15.93 9.51 -4.64
CA PRO A 78 -14.96 10.52 -5.08
C PRO A 78 -15.60 11.65 -5.86
N LYS A 79 -15.21 12.87 -5.52
CA LYS A 79 -15.54 14.08 -6.28
C LYS A 79 -14.48 14.30 -7.35
N GLU A 80 -14.74 15.21 -8.25
CA GLU A 80 -13.80 15.58 -9.32
C GLU A 80 -12.43 16.03 -8.77
N GLU A 81 -12.42 16.78 -7.68
CA GLU A 81 -11.17 17.22 -7.02
C GLU A 81 -10.33 16.06 -6.48
N ASP A 82 -10.99 14.97 -6.06
CA ASP A 82 -10.31 13.76 -5.58
C ASP A 82 -9.72 12.96 -6.75
N ILE A 83 -10.48 12.84 -7.84
CA ILE A 83 -10.05 12.14 -9.05
C ILE A 83 -8.75 12.75 -9.60
N ARG A 84 -8.59 14.07 -9.55
CA ARG A 84 -7.36 14.77 -9.96
C ARG A 84 -6.11 14.38 -9.17
N CYS A 85 -6.27 13.72 -8.02
CA CYS A 85 -5.13 13.22 -7.26
C CYS A 85 -4.51 11.96 -7.90
N PHE A 86 -5.24 11.26 -8.76
CA PHE A 86 -4.87 9.95 -9.26
C PHE A 86 -4.73 9.91 -10.78
N THR A 87 -3.88 9.01 -11.24
CA THR A 87 -3.75 8.63 -12.65
C THR A 87 -4.43 7.29 -12.92
N HIS A 88 -4.51 6.44 -11.88
CA HIS A 88 -5.08 5.10 -11.92
C HIS A 88 -6.01 4.87 -10.73
N ILE A 89 -7.10 4.12 -10.95
CA ILE A 89 -8.01 3.67 -9.90
C ILE A 89 -8.23 2.17 -10.09
N ASN A 90 -7.89 1.39 -9.06
CA ASN A 90 -8.21 -0.03 -8.99
C ASN A 90 -9.53 -0.17 -8.21
N TYR A 91 -10.61 -0.50 -8.91
CA TYR A 91 -11.92 -0.66 -8.31
C TYR A 91 -12.16 -2.10 -7.86
N GLY A 92 -12.43 -2.31 -6.60
CA GLY A 92 -12.75 -3.62 -6.02
C GLY A 92 -14.01 -3.61 -5.15
N HIS A 93 -14.48 -4.79 -4.83
CA HIS A 93 -13.89 -6.07 -5.20
C HIS A 93 -14.72 -6.77 -6.28
N ALA A 94 -14.04 -7.44 -7.19
CA ALA A 94 -14.65 -8.52 -7.93
C ALA A 94 -14.25 -9.85 -7.29
N ARG A 95 -15.17 -10.80 -7.21
CA ARG A 95 -15.00 -12.08 -6.50
C ARG A 95 -15.58 -13.22 -7.29
N PHE A 96 -15.10 -14.44 -7.02
CA PHE A 96 -15.75 -15.62 -7.54
C PHE A 96 -17.12 -15.81 -6.89
N VAL A 97 -18.14 -16.10 -7.71
CA VAL A 97 -19.51 -16.42 -7.25
C VAL A 97 -19.50 -17.75 -6.50
N ASP A 98 -18.93 -18.78 -7.14
CA ASP A 98 -18.65 -20.05 -6.48
C ASP A 98 -17.17 -20.09 -6.06
N LYS A 99 -16.91 -19.66 -4.85
CA LYS A 99 -15.57 -19.58 -4.28
C LYS A 99 -14.92 -20.95 -4.10
N LYS A 100 -15.72 -22.01 -3.84
CA LYS A 100 -15.21 -23.38 -3.66
C LYS A 100 -14.68 -23.96 -4.97
N ASN A 101 -15.27 -23.58 -6.09
CA ASN A 101 -14.90 -24.06 -7.41
C ASN A 101 -14.13 -23.04 -8.25
N GLY A 102 -14.07 -21.77 -7.85
CA GLY A 102 -13.42 -20.70 -8.59
C GLY A 102 -14.14 -20.39 -9.91
N THR A 103 -15.48 -20.29 -9.88
CA THR A 103 -16.28 -20.04 -11.08
C THR A 103 -17.24 -18.87 -10.91
N GLY A 104 -17.59 -18.25 -12.05
CA GLY A 104 -18.35 -17.00 -12.09
C GLY A 104 -17.52 -15.81 -11.57
N LEU A 105 -17.93 -14.62 -11.95
CA LEU A 105 -17.31 -13.38 -11.46
C LEU A 105 -18.42 -12.39 -11.11
N GLU A 106 -18.44 -11.92 -9.86
CA GLU A 106 -19.33 -10.88 -9.38
C GLU A 106 -18.54 -9.61 -9.13
N ILE A 107 -19.02 -8.49 -9.65
CA ILE A 107 -18.49 -7.15 -9.35
C ILE A 107 -19.38 -6.52 -8.30
N ALA A 108 -18.84 -6.29 -7.11
CA ALA A 108 -19.58 -5.62 -6.05
C ALA A 108 -19.91 -4.18 -6.42
N LYS A 109 -21.16 -3.74 -6.22
CA LYS A 109 -21.66 -2.42 -6.57
C LYS A 109 -21.20 -1.92 -7.96
N PRO A 110 -21.59 -2.60 -9.04
CA PRO A 110 -21.15 -2.26 -10.40
C PRO A 110 -21.54 -0.84 -10.84
N GLU A 111 -22.50 -0.22 -10.17
CA GLU A 111 -22.87 1.18 -10.38
C GLU A 111 -21.75 2.15 -9.96
N TYR A 112 -20.88 1.78 -9.02
CA TYR A 112 -19.70 2.59 -8.66
C TYR A 112 -18.66 2.55 -9.76
N LEU A 113 -18.41 1.36 -10.32
CA LEU A 113 -17.51 1.22 -11.47
C LEU A 113 -17.98 2.05 -12.67
N LYS A 114 -19.30 2.04 -12.97
CA LYS A 114 -19.88 2.90 -14.02
C LYS A 114 -19.67 4.38 -13.74
N LYS A 115 -19.86 4.82 -12.49
CA LYS A 115 -19.65 6.23 -12.11
C LYS A 115 -18.18 6.63 -12.21
N LEU A 116 -17.25 5.75 -11.81
CA LEU A 116 -15.81 6.00 -11.97
C LEU A 116 -15.44 6.10 -13.45
N ALA A 117 -15.90 5.16 -14.28
CA ALA A 117 -15.66 5.19 -15.72
C ALA A 117 -16.19 6.45 -16.40
N ALA A 118 -17.26 7.05 -15.87
CA ALA A 118 -17.80 8.30 -16.39
C ALA A 118 -16.82 9.48 -16.27
N PHE A 119 -15.92 9.49 -15.28
CA PHE A 119 -14.87 10.52 -15.15
C PHE A 119 -13.89 10.53 -16.33
N LYS A 120 -13.74 9.44 -17.06
CA LYS A 120 -12.90 9.39 -18.27
C LYS A 120 -13.37 10.34 -19.37
N LYS A 121 -14.63 10.79 -19.35
CA LYS A 121 -15.12 11.82 -20.27
C LYS A 121 -14.43 13.17 -20.05
N THR A 122 -14.12 13.49 -18.79
CA THR A 122 -13.43 14.72 -18.39
C THR A 122 -11.91 14.51 -18.30
N TYR A 123 -11.50 13.31 -17.91
CA TYR A 123 -10.11 12.90 -17.71
C TYR A 123 -9.80 11.66 -18.55
N PRO A 124 -9.61 11.81 -19.88
CA PRO A 124 -9.44 10.67 -20.81
C PRO A 124 -8.21 9.82 -20.48
N GLU A 125 -7.19 10.41 -19.86
CA GLU A 125 -5.96 9.71 -19.45
C GLU A 125 -6.12 8.88 -18.16
N LEU A 126 -7.23 9.04 -17.42
CA LEU A 126 -7.49 8.26 -16.23
C LEU A 126 -7.65 6.77 -16.58
N LYS A 127 -6.88 5.93 -15.92
CA LYS A 127 -6.99 4.47 -16.07
C LYS A 127 -7.81 3.89 -14.93
N ILE A 128 -8.72 2.99 -15.27
CA ILE A 128 -9.57 2.30 -14.31
C ILE A 128 -9.44 0.80 -14.53
N LEU A 129 -8.99 0.09 -13.51
CA LEU A 129 -8.84 -1.36 -13.54
C LEU A 129 -9.84 -2.02 -12.59
N LEU A 130 -10.29 -3.21 -12.96
CA LEU A 130 -11.08 -4.05 -12.08
C LEU A 130 -10.14 -4.83 -11.14
N MET A 131 -10.18 -4.55 -9.84
CA MET A 131 -9.50 -5.35 -8.85
C MET A 131 -10.29 -6.64 -8.59
N VAL A 132 -9.62 -7.79 -8.76
CA VAL A 132 -10.18 -9.11 -8.49
C VAL A 132 -9.45 -9.72 -7.30
N GLY A 133 -10.19 -10.15 -6.28
CA GLY A 133 -9.63 -10.73 -5.07
C GLY A 133 -9.52 -9.73 -3.93
N GLY A 134 -8.43 -9.82 -3.17
CA GLY A 134 -8.17 -9.09 -1.93
C GLY A 134 -7.98 -10.02 -0.74
N TRP A 135 -7.74 -9.46 0.43
CA TRP A 135 -7.48 -10.24 1.64
C TRP A 135 -8.63 -11.15 2.06
N GLY A 136 -8.26 -12.31 2.60
CA GLY A 136 -9.18 -13.25 3.21
C GLY A 136 -10.12 -13.90 2.20
N TYR A 137 -11.41 -13.95 2.50
CA TYR A 137 -12.43 -14.58 1.65
C TYR A 137 -12.56 -13.98 0.24
N ASN A 138 -12.00 -12.80 0.02
CA ASN A 138 -12.01 -12.18 -1.30
C ASN A 138 -11.14 -12.93 -2.31
N ALA A 139 -10.06 -13.57 -1.85
CA ALA A 139 -9.16 -14.38 -2.68
C ALA A 139 -9.62 -15.85 -2.87
N ASP A 140 -10.69 -16.27 -2.19
CA ASP A 140 -11.19 -17.65 -2.32
C ASP A 140 -11.61 -17.95 -3.76
N GLY A 141 -11.18 -19.09 -4.28
CA GLY A 141 -11.49 -19.54 -5.63
C GLY A 141 -10.34 -19.39 -6.63
N PHE A 142 -9.35 -18.56 -6.35
CA PHE A 142 -8.22 -18.34 -7.27
C PHE A 142 -7.46 -19.62 -7.59
N SER A 143 -7.04 -20.40 -6.59
CA SER A 143 -6.31 -21.66 -6.81
C SER A 143 -7.13 -22.66 -7.63
N GLN A 144 -8.44 -22.76 -7.35
CA GLN A 144 -9.36 -23.64 -8.06
C GLN A 144 -9.58 -23.19 -9.51
N MET A 145 -9.60 -21.89 -9.76
CA MET A 145 -9.70 -21.31 -11.10
C MET A 145 -8.39 -21.48 -11.85
N ALA A 146 -7.27 -21.09 -11.23
CA ALA A 146 -5.99 -20.95 -11.91
C ALA A 146 -5.42 -22.31 -12.39
N LYS A 147 -5.69 -23.42 -11.70
CA LYS A 147 -5.21 -24.74 -12.09
C LYS A 147 -6.01 -25.42 -13.21
N ASP A 148 -7.20 -24.93 -13.55
CA ASP A 148 -8.12 -25.54 -14.52
C ASP A 148 -8.22 -24.67 -15.78
N GLU A 149 -7.83 -25.21 -16.93
CA GLU A 149 -7.82 -24.46 -18.21
C GLU A 149 -9.20 -23.93 -18.59
N THR A 150 -10.27 -24.72 -18.39
CA THR A 150 -11.63 -24.31 -18.73
C THR A 150 -12.08 -23.13 -17.86
N LYS A 151 -11.74 -23.17 -16.57
CA LYS A 151 -12.08 -22.10 -15.63
C LYS A 151 -11.26 -20.85 -15.90
N ARG A 152 -9.96 -20.96 -16.22
CA ARG A 152 -9.14 -19.82 -16.63
C ARG A 152 -9.71 -19.14 -17.88
N LYS A 153 -10.09 -19.91 -18.91
CA LYS A 153 -10.73 -19.36 -20.11
C LYS A 153 -12.01 -18.59 -19.78
N ALA A 154 -12.88 -19.17 -18.94
CA ALA A 154 -14.11 -18.50 -18.51
C ALA A 154 -13.81 -17.22 -17.68
N PHE A 155 -12.80 -17.24 -16.82
CA PHE A 155 -12.36 -16.07 -16.06
C PHE A 155 -11.83 -14.96 -16.99
N VAL A 156 -10.98 -15.31 -17.94
CA VAL A 156 -10.43 -14.36 -18.96
C VAL A 156 -11.55 -13.72 -19.75
N GLU A 157 -12.54 -14.50 -20.19
CA GLU A 157 -13.74 -14.00 -20.88
C GLU A 157 -14.55 -13.05 -20.00
N ASN A 158 -14.75 -13.36 -18.72
CA ASN A 158 -15.41 -12.46 -17.77
C ASN A 158 -14.68 -11.12 -17.62
N ILE A 159 -13.35 -11.13 -17.55
CA ILE A 159 -12.54 -9.89 -17.49
C ILE A 159 -12.67 -9.08 -18.77
N LEU A 160 -12.58 -9.72 -19.94
CA LEU A 160 -12.76 -9.05 -21.21
C LEU A 160 -14.14 -8.39 -21.32
N ASN A 161 -15.19 -9.13 -20.98
CA ASN A 161 -16.57 -8.64 -20.94
C ASN A 161 -16.75 -7.47 -19.97
N ALA A 162 -16.10 -7.50 -18.80
CA ALA A 162 -16.12 -6.39 -17.85
C ALA A 162 -15.45 -5.14 -18.43
N CYS A 163 -14.28 -5.29 -19.07
CA CYS A 163 -13.60 -4.18 -19.73
C CYS A 163 -14.48 -3.52 -20.80
N GLU A 164 -15.15 -4.30 -21.61
CA GLU A 164 -16.02 -3.81 -22.69
C GLU A 164 -17.30 -3.18 -22.14
N THR A 165 -17.97 -3.86 -21.18
CA THR A 165 -19.24 -3.39 -20.62
C THR A 165 -19.11 -2.07 -19.87
N TYR A 166 -18.01 -1.90 -19.11
CA TYR A 166 -17.80 -0.73 -18.26
C TYR A 166 -16.89 0.32 -18.88
N GLY A 167 -16.21 0.02 -20.00
CA GLY A 167 -15.24 0.93 -20.62
C GLY A 167 -14.00 1.17 -19.77
N ILE A 168 -13.54 0.12 -19.04
CA ILE A 168 -12.38 0.16 -18.18
C ILE A 168 -11.12 -0.33 -18.89
N ASP A 169 -9.96 -0.02 -18.29
CA ASP A 169 -8.67 -0.13 -18.98
C ASP A 169 -7.94 -1.44 -18.68
N GLY A 170 -8.49 -2.31 -17.84
CA GLY A 170 -7.81 -3.58 -17.55
C GLY A 170 -8.20 -4.20 -16.20
N VAL A 171 -7.30 -5.04 -15.69
CA VAL A 171 -7.49 -5.83 -14.48
C VAL A 171 -6.28 -5.72 -13.55
N ASP A 172 -6.56 -5.70 -12.26
CA ASP A 172 -5.59 -5.84 -11.18
C ASP A 172 -5.90 -7.12 -10.41
N LEU A 173 -4.95 -8.03 -10.29
CA LEU A 173 -5.13 -9.30 -9.62
C LEU A 173 -4.60 -9.21 -8.18
N ASP A 174 -5.47 -9.35 -7.22
CA ASP A 174 -5.12 -9.32 -5.80
C ASP A 174 -5.34 -10.69 -5.16
N TRP A 175 -4.50 -11.66 -5.57
CA TRP A 175 -4.52 -13.01 -5.02
C TRP A 175 -3.59 -13.11 -3.80
N GLU A 176 -4.19 -13.17 -2.62
CA GLU A 176 -3.46 -13.21 -1.35
C GLU A 176 -3.60 -14.58 -0.66
N TYR A 177 -2.74 -15.58 -0.95
CA TYR A 177 -1.62 -15.59 -1.90
C TYR A 177 -1.55 -16.94 -2.63
N PRO A 178 -0.96 -17.04 -3.83
CA PRO A 178 -0.64 -18.32 -4.45
C PRO A 178 0.16 -19.22 -3.52
N THR A 179 -0.12 -20.52 -3.54
CA THR A 179 0.52 -21.54 -2.67
C THR A 179 0.29 -21.37 -1.16
N HIS A 180 -0.42 -20.34 -0.74
CA HIS A 180 -0.69 -20.08 0.68
C HIS A 180 -2.15 -20.34 1.01
N ALA A 181 -2.42 -21.45 1.70
CA ALA A 181 -3.76 -21.73 2.22
C ALA A 181 -4.03 -20.82 3.43
N ALA A 182 -5.11 -20.08 3.35
CA ALA A 182 -5.61 -19.28 4.47
C ALA A 182 -7.07 -19.65 4.74
N HIS A 183 -7.39 -19.86 6.01
CA HIS A 183 -8.76 -20.03 6.46
C HIS A 183 -9.35 -18.66 6.78
N SER A 184 -10.55 -18.41 6.29
CA SER A 184 -11.32 -17.21 6.64
C SER A 184 -12.78 -17.57 6.91
N THR A 185 -13.44 -16.78 7.75
CA THR A 185 -14.88 -16.92 8.05
C THR A 185 -15.56 -15.60 7.69
N HIS A 186 -16.65 -15.69 6.92
CA HIS A 186 -17.47 -14.54 6.55
C HIS A 186 -18.95 -14.94 6.58
N ASN A 187 -19.79 -14.14 7.26
CA ASN A 187 -21.22 -14.39 7.43
C ASN A 187 -21.55 -15.79 7.99
N GLY A 188 -20.67 -16.35 8.85
CA GLY A 188 -20.84 -17.67 9.45
C GLY A 188 -20.49 -18.84 8.54
N GLU A 189 -19.98 -18.58 7.35
CA GLU A 189 -19.44 -19.59 6.45
C GLU A 189 -17.91 -19.56 6.47
N ASP A 190 -17.30 -20.75 6.50
CA ASP A 190 -15.86 -20.92 6.39
C ASP A 190 -15.45 -21.00 4.93
N TYR A 191 -14.51 -20.14 4.57
CA TYR A 191 -13.87 -20.13 3.25
C TYR A 191 -12.41 -20.49 3.40
N TYR A 192 -11.87 -21.09 2.36
CA TYR A 192 -10.46 -21.43 2.29
C TYR A 192 -9.89 -20.82 1.02
N ASN A 193 -8.91 -19.93 1.18
CA ASN A 193 -8.01 -19.63 0.08
C ASN A 193 -7.20 -20.91 -0.16
N GLY A 194 -7.66 -21.75 -1.08
CA GLY A 194 -7.06 -23.04 -1.38
C GLY A 194 -5.62 -22.85 -1.85
N ALA A 195 -4.76 -23.81 -1.57
CA ALA A 195 -3.39 -23.83 -2.03
C ALA A 195 -3.14 -25.05 -2.90
N ASP A 196 -2.60 -24.80 -4.09
CA ASP A 196 -2.03 -25.82 -4.95
C ASP A 196 -0.51 -25.58 -5.06
N PRO A 197 0.34 -26.59 -4.96
CA PRO A 197 1.80 -26.39 -5.08
C PRO A 197 2.23 -25.80 -6.43
N ASN A 198 1.36 -25.83 -7.43
CA ASN A 198 1.61 -25.23 -8.75
C ASN A 198 1.00 -23.83 -8.91
N ASP A 199 0.43 -23.21 -7.86
CA ASP A 199 -0.27 -21.94 -7.98
C ASP A 199 0.60 -20.82 -8.57
N THR A 200 1.89 -20.77 -8.23
CA THR A 200 2.84 -19.83 -8.82
C THR A 200 2.94 -19.99 -10.35
N LYS A 201 3.04 -21.24 -10.82
CA LYS A 201 3.04 -21.55 -12.26
C LYS A 201 1.68 -21.26 -12.91
N ASN A 202 0.61 -21.60 -12.21
CA ASN A 202 -0.76 -21.38 -12.70
C ASN A 202 -1.06 -19.89 -12.82
N PHE A 203 -0.54 -19.05 -11.89
CA PHE A 203 -0.62 -17.61 -11.96
C PHE A 203 0.06 -17.07 -13.23
N ASN A 204 1.29 -17.53 -13.53
CA ASN A 204 1.99 -17.10 -14.73
C ASN A 204 1.27 -17.53 -16.02
N THR A 205 0.64 -18.71 -16.02
CA THR A 205 -0.22 -19.15 -17.13
C THR A 205 -1.46 -18.23 -17.27
N LEU A 206 -2.10 -17.87 -16.16
CA LEU A 206 -3.26 -16.99 -16.13
C LEU A 206 -2.94 -15.60 -16.68
N VAL A 207 -1.84 -14.96 -16.25
CA VAL A 207 -1.49 -13.61 -16.72
C VAL A 207 -1.09 -13.60 -18.20
N LYS A 208 -0.49 -14.69 -18.70
CA LYS A 208 -0.25 -14.89 -20.12
C LYS A 208 -1.56 -14.95 -20.91
N GLU A 209 -2.49 -15.83 -20.50
CA GLU A 209 -3.81 -15.98 -21.14
C GLU A 209 -4.61 -14.66 -21.11
N LEU A 210 -4.51 -13.89 -20.00
CA LEU A 210 -5.10 -12.55 -19.91
C LEU A 210 -4.47 -11.58 -20.92
N ARG A 211 -3.14 -11.56 -21.06
CA ARG A 211 -2.47 -10.69 -22.02
C ARG A 211 -2.86 -11.02 -23.45
N GLU A 212 -2.90 -12.31 -23.80
CA GLU A 212 -3.31 -12.77 -25.12
C GLU A 212 -4.75 -12.34 -25.47
N ALA A 213 -5.67 -12.36 -24.49
CA ALA A 213 -7.07 -11.98 -24.69
C ALA A 213 -7.30 -10.46 -24.65
N LEU A 214 -6.66 -9.76 -23.71
CA LEU A 214 -6.84 -8.32 -23.52
C LEU A 214 -6.06 -7.49 -24.55
N GLY A 215 -5.05 -8.09 -25.18
CA GLY A 215 -4.20 -7.43 -26.17
C GLY A 215 -3.33 -6.32 -25.59
N GLU A 216 -2.75 -5.50 -26.48
CA GLU A 216 -1.74 -4.50 -26.12
C GLU A 216 -2.32 -3.19 -25.57
N ASN A 217 -3.64 -3.01 -25.55
CA ASN A 217 -4.26 -1.74 -25.17
C ASN A 217 -4.81 -1.71 -23.73
N ARG A 218 -4.77 -2.84 -23.02
CA ARG A 218 -5.31 -2.95 -21.66
C ARG A 218 -4.23 -3.30 -20.65
N LEU A 219 -4.36 -2.75 -19.46
CA LEU A 219 -3.43 -2.99 -18.36
C LEU A 219 -3.73 -4.30 -17.63
N ILE A 220 -2.68 -5.00 -17.27
CA ILE A 220 -2.70 -6.14 -16.36
C ILE A 220 -1.71 -5.84 -15.25
N THR A 221 -2.18 -5.81 -14.01
CA THR A 221 -1.36 -5.56 -12.83
C THR A 221 -1.69 -6.57 -11.74
N TYR A 222 -0.88 -6.64 -10.71
CA TYR A 222 -1.22 -7.42 -9.54
C TYR A 222 -0.61 -6.83 -8.27
N ALA A 223 -1.28 -7.09 -7.12
CA ALA A 223 -0.76 -6.79 -5.81
C ALA A 223 0.13 -7.93 -5.32
N ALA A 224 1.26 -7.60 -4.70
CA ALA A 224 2.22 -8.58 -4.20
C ALA A 224 2.60 -8.32 -2.75
N SER A 225 2.71 -9.41 -1.97
CA SER A 225 3.17 -9.36 -0.59
C SER A 225 4.52 -8.65 -0.47
N SER A 226 4.70 -7.82 0.56
CA SER A 226 6.00 -7.20 0.89
C SER A 226 7.16 -8.20 1.02
N SER A 227 6.86 -9.50 1.17
CA SER A 227 7.89 -10.54 1.25
C SER A 227 8.56 -10.86 -0.08
N GLY A 228 7.93 -10.53 -1.21
CA GLY A 228 8.36 -10.98 -2.53
C GLY A 228 8.31 -12.51 -2.70
N GLU A 229 7.52 -13.19 -1.87
CA GLU A 229 7.25 -14.63 -1.96
C GLU A 229 5.99 -14.89 -2.78
N TYR A 230 5.63 -16.16 -2.92
CA TYR A 230 4.39 -16.68 -3.52
C TYR A 230 4.31 -16.61 -5.04
N MET A 231 5.03 -15.71 -5.71
CA MET A 231 4.96 -15.50 -7.15
C MET A 231 6.35 -15.54 -7.79
N ASP A 232 6.43 -16.02 -9.03
CA ASP A 232 7.59 -15.83 -9.90
C ASP A 232 7.42 -14.50 -10.64
N HIS A 233 7.88 -13.43 -10.00
CA HIS A 233 7.70 -12.07 -10.46
C HIS A 233 8.37 -11.82 -11.82
N LYS A 234 9.56 -12.41 -12.05
CA LYS A 234 10.32 -12.23 -13.28
C LYS A 234 9.54 -12.78 -14.48
N THR A 235 9.03 -14.01 -14.38
CA THR A 235 8.21 -14.61 -15.46
C THR A 235 6.87 -13.89 -15.61
N ALA A 236 6.23 -13.47 -14.52
CA ALA A 236 4.97 -12.71 -14.59
C ALA A 236 5.12 -11.39 -15.36
N LEU A 237 6.27 -10.70 -15.22
CA LEU A 237 6.54 -9.43 -15.88
C LEU A 237 6.66 -9.51 -17.42
N GLU A 238 6.73 -10.70 -17.98
CA GLU A 238 6.60 -10.89 -19.44
C GLU A 238 5.19 -10.55 -19.96
N TRP A 239 4.18 -10.57 -19.08
CA TRP A 239 2.77 -10.47 -19.42
C TRP A 239 2.02 -9.33 -18.73
N VAL A 240 2.51 -8.86 -17.58
CA VAL A 240 1.88 -7.79 -16.80
C VAL A 240 2.61 -6.46 -16.99
N ASP A 241 1.95 -5.34 -16.71
CA ASP A 241 2.53 -4.01 -16.92
C ASP A 241 3.37 -3.56 -15.72
N TYR A 242 2.93 -3.81 -14.50
CA TYR A 242 3.66 -3.51 -13.26
C TYR A 242 3.10 -4.27 -12.06
N ILE A 243 3.84 -4.19 -10.96
CA ILE A 243 3.53 -4.82 -9.68
C ILE A 243 3.22 -3.75 -8.63
N ASN A 244 2.11 -3.90 -7.92
CA ASN A 244 1.77 -3.12 -6.73
C ASN A 244 2.36 -3.82 -5.50
N VAL A 245 3.51 -3.35 -4.99
CA VAL A 245 4.16 -3.96 -3.83
C VAL A 245 3.53 -3.44 -2.54
N MET A 246 2.88 -4.31 -1.77
CA MET A 246 2.17 -3.96 -0.53
C MET A 246 3.15 -3.71 0.62
N THR A 247 3.79 -2.54 0.63
CA THR A 247 4.77 -2.10 1.64
C THR A 247 4.10 -1.60 2.93
N TYR A 248 3.09 -2.31 3.40
CA TYR A 248 2.33 -2.08 4.63
C TYR A 248 1.93 -3.41 5.28
N SER A 249 1.23 -3.39 6.42
CA SER A 249 0.87 -4.57 7.23
C SER A 249 2.09 -5.43 7.63
N MET A 250 3.24 -4.78 7.86
CA MET A 250 4.49 -5.45 8.22
C MET A 250 4.70 -5.60 9.74
N GLY A 251 3.89 -4.95 10.55
CA GLY A 251 3.93 -5.04 12.02
C GLY A 251 2.70 -4.46 12.69
N ASP A 252 2.51 -4.87 13.94
CA ASP A 252 1.51 -4.35 14.88
C ASP A 252 2.23 -3.73 16.07
N PRO A 253 1.64 -2.78 16.80
CA PRO A 253 2.25 -2.22 18.00
C PRO A 253 2.81 -3.32 18.93
N PRO A 254 4.05 -3.19 19.42
CA PRO A 254 4.88 -1.98 19.43
C PRO A 254 5.74 -1.75 18.17
N TYR A 255 5.41 -2.34 17.05
CA TYR A 255 6.14 -2.20 15.81
C TYR A 255 5.34 -1.39 14.77
N HIS A 256 6.08 -0.76 13.84
CA HIS A 256 5.47 -0.01 12.74
C HIS A 256 4.72 -0.91 11.76
N ASN A 257 3.58 -0.40 11.26
CA ASN A 257 2.81 -0.98 10.17
C ASN A 257 3.61 -0.99 8.85
N SER A 258 4.33 0.10 8.57
CA SER A 258 4.98 0.34 7.28
C SER A 258 6.30 1.14 7.42
N PRO A 259 7.30 0.68 8.20
CA PRO A 259 8.54 1.41 8.36
C PRO A 259 9.27 1.51 7.02
N LEU A 260 9.72 2.72 6.63
CA LEU A 260 10.48 2.90 5.39
C LEU A 260 11.84 2.21 5.50
N TYR A 261 12.57 2.49 6.57
CA TYR A 261 13.86 1.87 6.86
C TYR A 261 13.81 1.03 8.13
N ARG A 262 14.77 0.16 8.29
CA ARG A 262 14.87 -0.67 9.50
C ARG A 262 15.23 0.18 10.72
N SER A 263 14.43 0.04 11.78
CA SER A 263 14.64 0.64 13.09
C SER A 263 14.42 -0.38 14.21
N LYS A 264 14.52 0.06 15.47
CA LYS A 264 14.14 -0.75 16.65
C LYS A 264 12.64 -1.11 16.66
N LEU A 265 11.82 -0.32 15.95
CA LEU A 265 10.38 -0.50 15.84
C LEU A 265 9.98 -1.26 14.54
N THR A 266 10.92 -1.92 13.89
CA THR A 266 10.67 -2.79 12.73
C THR A 266 10.60 -4.25 13.17
N ARG A 267 9.47 -4.93 12.89
CA ARG A 267 9.27 -6.35 13.26
C ARG A 267 9.88 -7.30 12.23
N LYS A 268 9.27 -7.38 11.07
CA LYS A 268 9.64 -8.36 10.02
C LYS A 268 10.63 -7.77 9.04
N ARG A 269 10.25 -6.69 8.39
CA ARG A 269 11.03 -6.02 7.34
C ARG A 269 10.65 -4.55 7.25
N SER A 270 11.47 -3.76 6.59
CA SER A 270 11.16 -2.40 6.15
C SER A 270 10.67 -2.40 4.70
N SER A 271 10.12 -1.27 4.25
CA SER A 271 9.72 -1.09 2.87
C SER A 271 10.91 -1.12 1.91
N GLU A 272 12.04 -0.52 2.30
CA GLU A 272 13.29 -0.61 1.54
C GLU A 272 13.70 -2.07 1.32
N GLU A 273 13.78 -2.87 2.39
CA GLU A 273 14.12 -4.30 2.28
C GLU A 273 13.14 -5.07 1.40
N SER A 274 11.87 -4.70 1.42
CA SER A 274 10.86 -5.28 0.53
C SER A 274 11.17 -4.96 -0.92
N ILE A 275 11.35 -3.70 -1.28
CA ILE A 275 11.63 -3.28 -2.67
C ILE A 275 12.95 -3.88 -3.17
N GLU A 276 14.01 -3.90 -2.34
CA GLU A 276 15.28 -4.53 -2.70
C GLU A 276 15.14 -6.05 -2.90
N THR A 277 14.26 -6.71 -2.15
CA THR A 277 13.95 -8.14 -2.36
C THR A 277 13.36 -8.38 -3.74
N PHE A 278 12.40 -7.57 -4.19
CA PHE A 278 11.85 -7.67 -5.54
C PHE A 278 12.92 -7.38 -6.60
N HIS A 279 13.71 -6.35 -6.42
CA HIS A 279 14.77 -5.99 -7.35
C HIS A 279 15.81 -7.10 -7.48
N SER A 280 16.26 -7.71 -6.37
CA SER A 280 17.18 -8.84 -6.37
C SER A 280 16.64 -10.09 -7.07
N LYS A 281 15.30 -10.21 -7.18
CA LYS A 281 14.61 -11.26 -7.95
C LYS A 281 14.38 -10.89 -9.41
N GLY A 282 14.99 -9.81 -9.90
CA GLY A 282 14.95 -9.40 -11.31
C GLY A 282 13.77 -8.51 -11.68
N VAL A 283 13.10 -7.88 -10.72
CA VAL A 283 12.05 -6.89 -10.98
C VAL A 283 12.69 -5.50 -11.12
N PRO A 284 12.59 -4.83 -12.27
CA PRO A 284 13.09 -3.46 -12.44
C PRO A 284 12.30 -2.48 -11.54
N TYR A 285 12.96 -1.44 -11.04
CA TYR A 285 12.29 -0.43 -10.20
C TYR A 285 11.15 0.28 -10.94
N ASP A 286 11.32 0.55 -12.23
CA ASP A 286 10.28 1.17 -13.08
C ASP A 286 9.10 0.24 -13.44
N ARG A 287 9.10 -0.98 -12.87
CA ARG A 287 7.99 -1.94 -12.94
C ARG A 287 7.32 -2.17 -11.57
N MET A 288 7.67 -1.36 -10.56
CA MET A 288 7.14 -1.44 -9.19
C MET A 288 6.45 -0.14 -8.78
N ASN A 289 5.22 -0.26 -8.27
CA ASN A 289 4.56 0.79 -7.50
C ASN A 289 4.77 0.57 -6.00
N TYR A 290 5.14 1.63 -5.30
CA TYR A 290 5.27 1.63 -3.84
C TYR A 290 3.89 1.71 -3.17
N GLY A 291 3.59 0.80 -2.24
CA GLY A 291 2.34 0.77 -1.49
C GLY A 291 2.33 1.72 -0.29
N VAL A 292 1.36 2.60 -0.22
CA VAL A 292 1.11 3.50 0.92
C VAL A 292 -0.20 3.09 1.59
N GLY A 293 -0.15 2.66 2.85
CA GLY A 293 -1.36 2.39 3.62
C GLY A 293 -1.98 3.69 4.13
N PHE A 294 -3.17 4.06 3.69
CA PHE A 294 -3.92 5.16 4.32
C PHE A 294 -4.51 4.74 5.66
N TYR A 295 -3.98 3.68 6.22
CA TYR A 295 -4.30 3.11 7.51
C TYR A 295 -3.03 2.68 8.23
N GLY A 296 -3.22 2.33 9.47
CA GLY A 296 -2.21 1.69 10.29
C GLY A 296 -2.82 0.65 11.22
N HIS A 297 -2.01 0.18 12.15
CA HIS A 297 -2.42 -0.81 13.12
C HIS A 297 -2.40 -0.24 14.53
N GLY A 298 -3.46 -0.54 15.30
CA GLY A 298 -3.57 -0.25 16.72
C GLY A 298 -3.31 -1.48 17.59
N ASP A 299 -3.17 -1.25 18.89
CA ASP A 299 -2.84 -2.27 19.88
C ASP A 299 -4.02 -3.20 20.26
N GLY A 300 -5.22 -2.93 19.72
CA GLY A 300 -6.45 -3.66 20.00
C GLY A 300 -7.10 -3.32 21.35
N SER A 301 -6.48 -2.48 22.16
CA SER A 301 -7.01 -2.08 23.49
C SER A 301 -7.40 -0.61 23.56
N VAL A 302 -6.46 0.30 23.32
CA VAL A 302 -6.69 1.75 23.25
C VAL A 302 -7.19 2.14 21.86
N TYR A 303 -6.51 1.62 20.84
CA TYR A 303 -6.89 1.80 19.45
C TYR A 303 -7.41 0.48 18.84
N PRO A 304 -8.38 0.54 17.92
CA PRO A 304 -8.80 -0.66 17.18
C PRO A 304 -7.61 -1.25 16.40
N SER A 305 -7.65 -2.55 16.11
CA SER A 305 -6.56 -3.22 15.36
C SER A 305 -6.28 -2.61 13.99
N SER A 306 -7.28 -1.99 13.35
CA SER A 306 -7.14 -1.18 12.13
C SER A 306 -7.43 0.28 12.45
N VAL A 307 -6.46 1.17 12.19
CA VAL A 307 -6.55 2.61 12.44
C VAL A 307 -6.43 3.33 11.11
N GLN A 308 -7.57 3.68 10.51
CA GLN A 308 -7.61 4.52 9.32
C GLN A 308 -7.02 5.90 9.63
N TYR A 309 -6.51 6.61 8.62
CA TYR A 309 -5.91 7.92 8.82
C TYR A 309 -6.89 8.92 9.47
N HIS A 310 -8.16 8.93 9.07
CA HIS A 310 -9.16 9.80 9.72
C HIS A 310 -9.30 9.54 11.21
N ARG A 311 -9.15 8.29 11.69
CA ARG A 311 -9.15 7.98 13.13
C ARG A 311 -7.92 8.50 13.84
N ALA A 312 -6.75 8.46 13.19
CA ALA A 312 -5.55 9.08 13.75
C ALA A 312 -5.72 10.61 13.87
N VAL A 313 -6.34 11.23 12.86
CA VAL A 313 -6.70 12.67 12.88
C VAL A 313 -7.70 12.97 14.00
N ASP A 314 -8.73 12.15 14.19
CA ASP A 314 -9.70 12.30 15.29
C ASP A 314 -9.01 12.18 16.66
N ALA A 315 -8.11 11.21 16.84
CA ALA A 315 -7.32 11.06 18.06
C ALA A 315 -6.51 12.32 18.37
N LEU A 316 -5.80 12.85 17.38
CA LEU A 316 -4.95 14.05 17.53
C LEU A 316 -5.75 15.32 17.78
N SER A 317 -6.89 15.50 17.12
CA SER A 317 -7.67 16.74 17.15
C SER A 317 -8.68 16.79 18.28
N THR A 318 -9.25 15.65 18.68
CA THR A 318 -10.37 15.58 19.62
C THR A 318 -10.08 14.75 20.88
N GLY A 319 -8.96 14.01 20.90
CA GLY A 319 -8.68 13.03 21.95
C GLY A 319 -9.61 11.82 21.95
N LYS A 320 -10.29 11.54 20.83
CA LYS A 320 -11.26 10.44 20.73
C LYS A 320 -11.09 9.65 19.42
N VAL A 321 -11.43 8.37 19.47
CA VAL A 321 -11.58 7.48 18.33
C VAL A 321 -12.89 6.72 18.45
N ASP A 322 -13.75 6.77 17.43
CA ASP A 322 -15.08 6.14 17.43
C ASP A 322 -15.90 6.49 18.68
N GLY A 323 -15.79 7.75 19.18
CA GLY A 323 -16.46 8.26 20.35
C GLY A 323 -15.83 7.88 21.72
N LYS A 324 -14.81 7.03 21.73
CA LYS A 324 -14.07 6.64 22.94
C LYS A 324 -12.87 7.56 23.16
N SER A 325 -12.61 7.96 24.43
CA SER A 325 -11.44 8.76 24.77
C SER A 325 -10.17 7.95 24.60
N VAL A 326 -9.17 8.58 23.96
CA VAL A 326 -7.79 8.10 23.85
C VAL A 326 -6.80 9.12 24.41
N GLU A 327 -7.29 10.05 25.28
CA GLU A 327 -6.45 11.05 25.94
C GLU A 327 -5.33 10.37 26.74
N GLY A 328 -4.13 10.93 26.62
CA GLY A 328 -2.91 10.37 27.22
C GLY A 328 -2.20 9.31 26.37
N TYR A 329 -2.83 8.87 25.27
CA TYR A 329 -2.28 7.90 24.30
C TYR A 329 -2.24 8.45 22.87
N ASN A 330 -2.54 9.72 22.68
CA ASN A 330 -2.69 10.40 21.41
C ASN A 330 -1.57 11.41 21.12
N ILE A 331 -0.39 11.21 21.71
CA ILE A 331 0.79 12.00 21.40
C ILE A 331 1.42 11.45 20.12
N ARG A 332 1.62 12.32 19.12
CA ARG A 332 2.34 11.94 17.92
C ARG A 332 3.83 11.85 18.21
N TRP A 333 4.41 10.71 17.91
CA TRP A 333 5.84 10.45 17.96
C TRP A 333 6.40 10.24 16.57
N TRP A 334 7.70 10.51 16.40
CA TRP A 334 8.44 10.29 15.16
C TRP A 334 9.61 9.33 15.39
N ASP A 335 9.67 8.26 14.60
CA ASP A 335 10.85 7.38 14.50
C ASP A 335 11.72 7.87 13.35
N ASP A 336 12.76 8.65 13.66
CA ASP A 336 13.65 9.22 12.65
C ASP A 336 14.45 8.15 11.90
N GLN A 337 14.72 7.01 12.51
CA GLN A 337 15.40 5.91 11.85
C GLN A 337 14.46 5.17 10.89
N GLY A 338 13.25 4.85 11.31
CA GLY A 338 12.24 4.16 10.49
C GLY A 338 11.49 5.08 9.52
N LYS A 339 11.64 6.41 9.67
CA LYS A 339 10.90 7.44 8.92
C LYS A 339 9.40 7.19 8.96
N ASN A 340 8.90 6.95 10.16
CA ASN A 340 7.48 6.65 10.40
C ASN A 340 6.96 7.30 11.66
N CYS A 341 5.68 7.68 11.65
CA CYS A 341 5.00 8.22 12.82
C CYS A 341 4.16 7.17 13.56
N TYR A 342 3.85 7.47 14.81
CA TYR A 342 2.95 6.65 15.63
C TYR A 342 2.28 7.49 16.71
N LEU A 343 1.17 6.99 17.26
CA LEU A 343 0.51 7.53 18.42
C LEU A 343 0.95 6.74 19.66
N GLY A 344 1.32 7.47 20.69
CA GLY A 344 1.86 6.91 21.92
C GLY A 344 1.43 7.68 23.16
N ASP A 345 1.86 7.16 24.32
CA ASP A 345 1.73 7.86 25.61
C ASP A 345 2.91 8.83 25.82
N LYS A 346 2.91 9.50 26.99
CA LYS A 346 3.96 10.45 27.37
C LYS A 346 5.36 9.84 27.48
N ASP A 347 5.46 8.52 27.63
CA ASP A 347 6.72 7.79 27.78
C ASP A 347 7.19 7.19 26.44
N GLY A 348 6.48 7.48 25.33
CA GLY A 348 6.82 7.04 23.98
C GLY A 348 6.43 5.59 23.67
N LYS A 349 5.62 4.94 24.51
CA LYS A 349 5.10 3.61 24.18
C LYS A 349 4.08 3.72 23.07
N MET A 350 4.28 2.98 21.99
CA MET A 350 3.40 2.96 20.81
C MET A 350 2.08 2.24 21.12
N TYR A 351 0.96 2.86 20.70
CA TYR A 351 -0.38 2.28 20.73
C TYR A 351 -1.02 2.20 19.34
N ALA A 352 -0.61 3.05 18.39
CA ALA A 352 -1.02 2.93 17.00
C ALA A 352 0.09 3.42 16.08
N SER A 353 0.42 2.67 15.05
CA SER A 353 1.31 3.08 13.95
C SER A 353 0.47 3.42 12.73
N TYR A 354 0.80 4.52 12.01
CA TYR A 354 0.02 4.99 10.85
C TYR A 354 0.92 5.78 9.88
N GLU A 355 0.35 6.24 8.77
CA GLU A 355 1.00 7.14 7.81
C GLU A 355 0.45 8.56 7.94
N ASP A 356 1.30 9.55 7.70
CA ASP A 356 0.92 10.96 7.61
C ASP A 356 1.69 11.69 6.48
N PRO A 357 1.41 12.98 6.21
CA PRO A 357 2.11 13.70 5.15
C PRO A 357 3.63 13.71 5.30
N GLU A 358 4.16 13.72 6.54
CA GLU A 358 5.60 13.64 6.78
C GLU A 358 6.17 12.29 6.36
N SER A 359 5.59 11.22 6.82
CA SER A 359 6.04 9.87 6.44
C SER A 359 5.92 9.63 4.92
N ILE A 360 4.83 10.08 4.28
CA ILE A 360 4.64 9.99 2.83
C ILE A 360 5.74 10.77 2.08
N SER A 361 6.22 11.91 2.61
CA SER A 361 7.27 12.68 1.96
C SER A 361 8.57 11.88 1.80
N TYR A 362 8.95 11.12 2.82
CA TYR A 362 10.12 10.23 2.76
C TYR A 362 9.92 9.05 1.79
N ARG A 363 8.70 8.50 1.69
CA ARG A 363 8.39 7.44 0.74
C ARG A 363 8.45 7.94 -0.70
N VAL A 364 7.93 9.14 -0.96
CA VAL A 364 8.02 9.77 -2.28
C VAL A 364 9.47 10.11 -2.64
N ALA A 365 10.28 10.57 -1.68
CA ALA A 365 11.71 10.77 -1.90
C ALA A 365 12.42 9.46 -2.24
N PHE A 366 12.15 8.38 -1.50
CA PHE A 366 12.70 7.06 -1.74
C PHE A 366 12.34 6.51 -3.13
N LEU A 367 11.05 6.51 -3.50
CA LEU A 367 10.63 5.99 -4.79
C LEU A 367 11.22 6.76 -5.97
N LYS A 368 11.38 8.10 -5.84
CA LYS A 368 12.05 8.93 -6.85
C LYS A 368 13.54 8.61 -6.93
N GLN A 369 14.22 8.44 -5.80
CA GLN A 369 15.64 8.07 -5.75
C GLN A 369 15.90 6.73 -6.44
N LYS A 370 15.01 5.74 -6.25
CA LYS A 370 15.12 4.41 -6.86
C LYS A 370 14.65 4.38 -8.32
N GLY A 371 14.03 5.43 -8.83
CA GLY A 371 13.43 5.40 -10.18
C GLY A 371 12.24 4.46 -10.29
N MET A 372 11.45 4.31 -9.21
CA MET A 372 10.26 3.47 -9.24
C MET A 372 9.17 4.06 -10.12
N LEU A 373 8.25 3.21 -10.62
CA LEU A 373 7.16 3.62 -11.50
C LEU A 373 6.25 4.66 -10.86
N GLY A 374 5.98 4.52 -9.56
CA GLY A 374 5.10 5.42 -8.83
C GLY A 374 4.66 4.84 -7.49
N ALA A 375 3.47 5.20 -7.06
CA ALA A 375 2.88 4.71 -5.82
C ALA A 375 1.40 4.35 -5.98
N PHE A 376 0.93 3.48 -5.08
CA PHE A 376 -0.50 3.24 -4.90
C PHE A 376 -0.89 3.39 -3.43
N ALA A 377 -2.16 3.70 -3.17
CA ALA A 377 -2.71 3.84 -1.84
C ALA A 377 -3.79 2.78 -1.56
N TRP A 378 -3.71 2.11 -0.42
CA TRP A 378 -4.77 1.30 0.16
C TRP A 378 -5.33 2.02 1.38
N GLU A 379 -6.58 2.50 1.43
CA GLU A 379 -7.48 2.71 0.31
C GLU A 379 -8.14 4.10 0.41
N TYR A 380 -8.88 4.49 -0.59
CA TYR A 380 -9.46 5.84 -0.71
C TYR A 380 -10.26 6.32 0.51
N ARG A 381 -11.17 5.47 1.05
CA ARG A 381 -12.06 5.85 2.17
C ARG A 381 -11.35 5.98 3.51
N GLU A 382 -10.11 5.52 3.62
CA GLU A 382 -9.34 5.52 4.87
C GLU A 382 -8.61 6.84 5.12
N ASP A 383 -8.53 7.68 4.08
CA ASP A 383 -8.11 9.08 4.20
C ASP A 383 -9.13 9.92 4.98
N ASP A 384 -8.76 11.12 5.39
CA ASP A 384 -9.70 12.04 6.02
C ASP A 384 -10.63 12.71 4.99
N SER A 385 -11.68 13.37 5.48
CA SER A 385 -12.67 14.05 4.63
C SER A 385 -12.09 15.22 3.82
N LYS A 386 -10.92 15.74 4.21
CA LYS A 386 -10.19 16.80 3.50
C LYS A 386 -9.32 16.24 2.37
N GLY A 387 -9.07 14.94 2.36
CA GLY A 387 -8.18 14.28 1.41
C GLY A 387 -6.71 14.59 1.66
N THR A 388 -6.32 14.63 2.92
CA THR A 388 -4.99 15.06 3.32
C THR A 388 -3.91 14.18 2.73
N LEU A 389 -4.03 12.84 2.83
CA LEU A 389 -3.00 11.92 2.33
C LEU A 389 -2.98 11.84 0.80
N ARG A 390 -4.15 11.78 0.13
CA ARG A 390 -4.19 11.72 -1.34
C ARG A 390 -3.67 13.00 -1.99
N LYS A 391 -3.93 14.16 -1.39
CA LYS A 391 -3.38 15.44 -1.84
C LYS A 391 -1.88 15.53 -1.58
N ALA A 392 -1.43 15.07 -0.39
CA ALA A 392 -0.02 15.01 -0.06
C ALA A 392 0.75 14.14 -1.05
N LEU A 393 0.25 12.92 -1.33
CA LEU A 393 0.87 12.01 -2.28
C LEU A 393 0.99 12.65 -3.68
N ARG A 394 -0.11 13.24 -4.20
CA ARG A 394 -0.10 13.96 -5.48
C ARG A 394 0.93 15.08 -5.49
N ASP A 395 0.86 15.98 -4.51
CA ASP A 395 1.67 17.21 -4.52
C ASP A 395 3.16 16.91 -4.36
N LEU A 396 3.52 15.95 -3.51
CA LEU A 396 4.90 15.47 -3.36
C LEU A 396 5.42 14.79 -4.64
N MET A 397 4.60 13.98 -5.31
CA MET A 397 4.99 13.37 -6.58
C MET A 397 5.14 14.41 -7.69
N ASP A 398 4.35 15.48 -7.67
CA ASP A 398 4.46 16.64 -8.56
C ASP A 398 5.64 17.57 -8.18
N GLY A 399 6.42 17.23 -7.14
CA GLY A 399 7.61 18.02 -6.72
C GLY A 399 7.29 19.23 -5.84
N LYS A 400 6.07 19.33 -5.32
CA LYS A 400 5.68 20.38 -4.39
C LYS A 400 6.04 20.03 -2.95
N THR A 401 6.10 21.01 -2.08
CA THR A 401 6.21 20.84 -0.63
C THR A 401 4.84 20.61 -0.02
N VAL A 402 4.79 19.82 1.04
CA VAL A 402 3.57 19.54 1.80
C VAL A 402 3.86 19.73 3.29
N GLU A 403 2.94 20.38 3.99
CA GLU A 403 2.99 20.50 5.44
C GLU A 403 2.19 19.39 6.10
N ASN A 404 2.68 18.91 7.24
CA ASN A 404 1.91 18.01 8.09
C ASN A 404 0.99 18.85 8.98
N PRO A 405 -0.36 18.73 8.88
CA PRO A 405 -1.28 19.52 9.69
C PRO A 405 -1.24 19.14 11.17
N TYR A 406 -0.61 18.03 11.51
CA TYR A 406 -0.43 17.54 12.88
C TYR A 406 1.07 17.24 13.13
N PRO A 407 1.95 18.25 13.04
CA PRO A 407 3.36 18.07 13.34
C PRO A 407 3.49 17.83 14.84
N GLY A 408 3.73 16.67 15.29
CA GLY A 408 3.63 16.26 16.67
C GLY A 408 4.29 17.16 17.72
N ASN A 409 3.87 16.92 18.95
CA ASN A 409 4.62 17.33 20.15
C ASN A 409 5.67 16.24 20.45
N GLY A 410 6.51 15.93 19.47
CA GLY A 410 7.66 15.07 19.71
C GLY A 410 8.64 15.76 20.64
N LEU A 411 8.99 15.07 21.74
CA LEU A 411 10.13 15.44 22.58
C LEU A 411 11.42 15.41 21.79
#